data_42c9394a41765318940e5a0999e42b8e
#
_entry.id   42c9394a41765318940e5a0999e42b8e
#
_cell.length_a   1.000
_cell.length_b   1.000
_cell.length_c   1.000
_cell.angle_alpha   90.00
_cell.angle_beta   90.00
_cell.angle_gamma   90.00
#
_symmetry.space_group_name_H-M   'P 1'
#
loop_
_entity.id
_entity.type
_entity.pdbx_description
1 polymer ?
#
loop_
_entity_poly.entity_id
_entity_poly.type
_entity_poly.pdbx_seq_one_letter_code
_entity_poly.pdbx_strand_id
1 'polypeptide(L)'
;MQHFRSTHFRRALGKLAPKIQKAFEKQLRFLLADIRHPSLRAKKYDEAAGIWQARVNDNVRFYFSIVDDMYLMLDIEKHKD
;
A
#
# COMPACT_ATOMS: atom_id res chain seq x y z
N MET A 1 5.22 -1.55 -13.37
CA MET A 1 3.76 -1.63 -13.36
C MET A 1 3.16 -0.28 -13.07
N GLN A 2 1.94 -0.07 -13.53
CA GLN A 2 1.19 1.14 -13.22
C GLN A 2 0.43 0.98 -11.91
N HIS A 3 -0.05 2.08 -11.37
CA HIS A 3 -0.90 2.03 -10.18
C HIS A 3 -2.04 3.03 -10.29
N PHE A 4 -3.10 2.74 -9.55
CA PHE A 4 -4.28 3.60 -9.43
C PHE A 4 -4.66 3.71 -7.96
N ARG A 5 -5.03 4.91 -7.51
CA ARG A 5 -5.46 5.16 -6.14
C ARG A 5 -6.95 5.38 -6.10
N SER A 6 -7.67 4.57 -5.33
CA SER A 6 -9.10 4.77 -5.16
C SER A 6 -9.38 6.08 -4.43
N THR A 7 -10.61 6.56 -4.53
CA THR A 7 -11.03 7.76 -3.80
C THR A 7 -10.87 7.57 -2.30
N HIS A 8 -11.27 6.39 -1.81
CA HIS A 8 -11.10 6.06 -0.39
C HIS A 8 -9.63 6.13 0.03
N PHE A 9 -8.73 5.55 -0.79
CA PHE A 9 -7.30 5.55 -0.50
C PHE A 9 -6.76 6.98 -0.42
N ARG A 10 -7.12 7.82 -1.38
CA ARG A 10 -6.66 9.21 -1.42
C ARG A 10 -7.07 9.97 -0.17
N ARG A 11 -8.31 9.77 0.28
CA ARG A 11 -8.80 10.41 1.50
C ARG A 11 -8.06 9.90 2.73
N ALA A 12 -7.88 8.60 2.83
CA ALA A 12 -7.18 8.00 3.96
C ALA A 12 -5.73 8.48 4.03
N LEU A 13 -5.03 8.51 2.89
CA LEU A 13 -3.65 9.00 2.83
C LEU A 13 -3.59 10.48 3.22
N GLY A 14 -4.51 11.29 2.74
CA GLY A 14 -4.53 12.73 3.02
C GLY A 14 -4.72 13.07 4.49
N LYS A 15 -5.27 12.15 5.29
CA LYS A 15 -5.45 12.34 6.73
C LYS A 15 -4.20 12.00 7.54
N LEU A 16 -3.20 11.40 6.92
CA LEU A 16 -1.96 11.04 7.60
C LEU A 16 -0.97 12.20 7.57
N ALA A 17 -0.06 12.21 8.55
CA ALA A 17 0.97 13.24 8.60
C ALA A 17 1.80 13.28 7.32
N PRO A 18 2.28 14.46 6.90
CA PRO A 18 3.09 14.57 5.68
C PRO A 18 4.30 13.63 5.65
N LYS A 19 4.92 13.41 6.80
CA LYS A 19 6.04 12.47 6.93
C LYS A 19 5.64 11.05 6.52
N ILE A 20 4.44 10.63 6.92
CA ILE A 20 3.93 9.30 6.59
C ILE A 20 3.57 9.23 5.11
N GLN A 21 2.99 10.30 4.56
CA GLN A 21 2.68 10.35 3.13
C GLN A 21 3.95 10.18 2.29
N LYS A 22 5.04 10.85 2.68
CA LYS A 22 6.33 10.69 1.99
C LYS A 22 6.87 9.27 2.11
N ALA A 23 6.73 8.68 3.30
CA ALA A 23 7.16 7.30 3.51
C ALA A 23 6.37 6.34 2.61
N PHE A 24 5.08 6.57 2.45
CA PHE A 24 4.27 5.77 1.53
C PHE A 24 4.78 5.91 0.08
N GLU A 25 5.04 7.12 -0.38
CA GLU A 25 5.51 7.32 -1.75
C GLU A 25 6.82 6.58 -2.01
N LYS A 26 7.71 6.54 -1.03
CA LYS A 26 8.95 5.77 -1.12
C LYS A 26 8.65 4.27 -1.25
N GLN A 27 7.76 3.76 -0.40
CA GLN A 27 7.38 2.35 -0.44
C GLN A 27 6.68 1.99 -1.77
N LEU A 28 5.89 2.91 -2.30
CA LEU A 28 5.25 2.70 -3.59
C LEU A 28 6.30 2.52 -4.69
N ARG A 29 7.36 3.31 -4.67
CA ARG A 29 8.44 3.15 -5.67
C ARG A 29 9.06 1.76 -5.58
N PHE A 30 9.27 1.24 -4.38
CA PHE A 30 9.76 -0.13 -4.21
C PHE A 30 8.77 -1.15 -4.77
N LEU A 31 7.47 -0.97 -4.48
CA LEU A 31 6.44 -1.88 -4.97
C LEU A 31 6.41 -1.91 -6.51
N LEU A 32 6.49 -0.73 -7.14
CA LEU A 32 6.44 -0.65 -8.59
C LEU A 32 7.66 -1.30 -9.23
N ALA A 33 8.80 -1.32 -8.53
CA ALA A 33 10.01 -1.96 -9.03
C ALA A 33 9.98 -3.48 -8.78
N ASP A 34 9.62 -3.89 -7.57
CA ASP A 34 9.59 -5.32 -7.21
C ASP A 34 8.77 -5.51 -5.93
N ILE A 35 7.64 -6.20 -6.03
CA ILE A 35 6.77 -6.50 -4.90
C ILE A 35 7.49 -7.28 -3.80
N ARG A 36 8.60 -7.95 -4.14
CA ARG A 36 9.37 -8.73 -3.18
C ARG A 36 10.40 -7.90 -2.42
N HIS A 37 10.45 -6.58 -2.64
CA HIS A 37 11.39 -5.73 -1.90
C HIS A 37 11.21 -5.94 -0.40
N PRO A 38 12.30 -6.22 0.35
CA PRO A 38 12.17 -6.63 1.77
C PRO A 38 11.47 -5.62 2.67
N SER A 39 11.64 -4.32 2.39
CA SER A 39 11.04 -3.30 3.24
C SER A 39 9.52 -3.28 3.19
N LEU A 40 8.92 -3.81 2.13
CA LEU A 40 7.48 -3.85 1.96
C LEU A 40 6.82 -4.89 2.84
N ARG A 41 7.47 -6.03 3.05
CA ARG A 41 6.89 -7.21 3.69
C ARG A 41 5.51 -7.51 3.11
N ALA A 42 5.42 -7.44 1.78
CA ALA A 42 4.16 -7.66 1.09
C ALA A 42 3.70 -9.11 1.26
N LYS A 43 2.43 -9.29 1.57
CA LYS A 43 1.85 -10.62 1.71
C LYS A 43 0.37 -10.56 1.37
N LYS A 44 -0.20 -11.71 1.04
CA LYS A 44 -1.63 -11.79 0.82
C LYS A 44 -2.35 -11.62 2.15
N TYR A 45 -3.29 -10.69 2.17
CA TYR A 45 -4.09 -10.37 3.35
C TYR A 45 -5.45 -11.06 3.30
N ASP A 46 -6.09 -11.05 2.13
CA ASP A 46 -7.36 -11.73 1.89
C ASP A 46 -7.28 -12.38 0.52
N GLU A 47 -7.01 -13.69 0.50
CA GLU A 47 -6.84 -14.40 -0.76
C GLU A 47 -8.13 -14.46 -1.57
N ALA A 48 -9.27 -14.63 -0.91
CA ALA A 48 -10.55 -14.71 -1.60
C ALA A 48 -10.88 -13.42 -2.33
N ALA A 49 -10.55 -12.28 -1.72
CA ALA A 49 -10.79 -10.97 -2.33
C ALA A 49 -9.61 -10.47 -3.16
N GLY A 50 -8.49 -11.19 -3.17
CA GLY A 50 -7.30 -10.77 -3.91
C GLY A 50 -6.62 -9.54 -3.33
N ILE A 51 -6.68 -9.36 -2.02
CA ILE A 51 -6.12 -8.18 -1.35
C ILE A 51 -4.77 -8.51 -0.75
N TRP A 52 -3.80 -7.64 -1.00
CA TRP A 52 -2.46 -7.69 -0.45
C TRP A 52 -2.27 -6.62 0.60
N GLN A 53 -1.35 -6.85 1.52
CA GLN A 53 -0.95 -5.90 2.55
C GLN A 53 0.54 -5.65 2.44
N ALA A 54 0.95 -4.39 2.62
CA ALA A 54 2.37 -4.04 2.68
C ALA A 54 2.59 -2.95 3.73
N ARG A 55 3.85 -2.75 4.11
CA ARG A 55 4.22 -1.79 5.16
C ARG A 55 4.58 -0.44 4.57
N VAL A 56 4.12 0.62 5.24
CA VAL A 56 4.71 1.94 5.08
C VAL A 56 5.86 2.10 6.07
N ASN A 57 5.59 1.80 7.35
CA ASN A 57 6.55 1.78 8.44
C ASN A 57 6.05 0.78 9.49
N ASP A 58 6.59 0.80 10.71
CA ASP A 58 6.20 -0.15 11.75
C ASP A 58 4.73 -0.02 12.15
N ASN A 59 4.14 1.14 11.98
CA ASN A 59 2.80 1.44 12.48
C ASN A 59 1.74 1.63 11.39
N VAL A 60 2.14 1.69 10.12
CA VAL A 60 1.20 1.98 9.03
C VAL A 60 1.29 0.90 7.97
N ARG A 61 0.13 0.41 7.54
CA ARG A 61 -0.01 -0.59 6.49
C ARG A 61 -0.86 -0.04 5.36
N PHE A 62 -0.60 -0.49 4.15
CA PHE A 62 -1.48 -0.19 3.03
C PHE A 62 -1.91 -1.47 2.34
N TYR A 63 -3.05 -1.38 1.66
CA TYR A 63 -3.71 -2.53 1.07
C TYR A 63 -3.94 -2.27 -0.40
N PHE A 64 -3.70 -3.29 -1.21
CA PHE A 64 -3.84 -3.15 -2.64
C PHE A 64 -4.24 -4.48 -3.27
N SER A 65 -4.78 -4.42 -4.47
CA SER A 65 -5.00 -5.60 -5.30
C SER A 65 -4.21 -5.45 -6.60
N ILE A 66 -4.03 -6.57 -7.28
CA ILE A 66 -3.35 -6.59 -8.58
C ILE A 66 -4.41 -6.92 -9.62
N VAL A 67 -4.63 -6.00 -10.55
CA VAL A 67 -5.61 -6.15 -11.61
C VAL A 67 -4.88 -5.92 -12.92
N ASP A 68 -4.79 -6.99 -13.74
CA ASP A 68 -3.99 -6.96 -14.96
C ASP A 68 -2.56 -6.57 -14.62
N ASP A 69 -2.01 -5.52 -15.23
CA ASP A 69 -0.66 -5.04 -14.94
C ASP A 69 -0.67 -3.82 -14.03
N MET A 70 -1.69 -3.69 -13.17
CA MET A 70 -1.86 -2.50 -12.37
C MET A 70 -2.03 -2.86 -10.90
N TYR A 71 -1.40 -2.06 -10.02
CA TYR A 71 -1.68 -2.10 -8.59
C TYR A 71 -2.80 -1.12 -8.28
N LEU A 72 -3.87 -1.61 -7.68
CA LEU A 72 -5.00 -0.78 -7.25
C LEU A 72 -4.88 -0.54 -5.75
N MET A 73 -4.59 0.71 -5.35
CA MET A 73 -4.49 1.08 -3.94
C MET A 73 -5.88 1.20 -3.35
N LEU A 74 -6.16 0.41 -2.32
CA LEU A 74 -7.49 0.29 -1.72
C LEU A 74 -7.62 1.06 -0.42
N ASP A 75 -6.63 0.96 0.46
CA ASP A 75 -6.70 1.56 1.79
C ASP A 75 -5.30 1.74 2.38
N ILE A 76 -5.19 2.65 3.34
CA ILE A 76 -3.99 2.85 4.13
C ILE A 76 -4.43 3.24 5.54
N GLU A 77 -3.85 2.61 6.56
CA GLU A 77 -4.28 2.85 7.92
C GLU A 77 -3.18 2.59 8.92
N LYS A 78 -3.33 3.20 10.09
CA LYS A 78 -2.46 2.88 11.22
C LYS A 78 -2.82 1.50 11.74
N HIS A 79 -1.80 0.69 11.96
CA HIS A 79 -1.95 -0.65 12.48
C HIS A 79 -1.63 -0.63 13.98
N LYS A 80 -2.61 -0.98 14.80
CA LYS A 80 -2.41 -1.11 16.25
C LYS A 80 -2.21 -2.57 16.58
N ASP A 81 -1.17 -2.85 17.30
CA ASP A 81 -0.92 -4.18 17.82
C ASP A 81 -1.81 -4.47 19.02
#